data_9a852bd7ec8fc5d0cd505aaf5692ce36
#
_entry.id   9a852bd7ec8fc5d0cd505aaf5692ce36
#
_cell.length_a   1.000
_cell.length_b   1.000
_cell.length_c   1.000
_cell.angle_alpha   90.00
_cell.angle_beta   90.00
_cell.angle_gamma   90.00
#
_symmetry.space_group_name_H-M   'P 1'
#
loop_
_entity.id
_entity.type
_entity.pdbx_description
1 polymer ?
#
loop_
_entity_poly.entity_id
_entity_poly.type
_entity_poly.pdbx_seq_one_letter_code
_entity_poly.pdbx_strand_id
1 'polypeptide(L)'
;EVTATIRKGIIDPDVMSAEPQLMIYGMLSALLAAGTWLMIASANGWPVSTTHSIVGAIVGFAAVGISVDAVHWGKVGTIVASWVVSPVLAGTISFGLFISVKTIILDSEDPFQRAKKYIPIYMWMVGFMISMVTLLKGLKHVDLNLDLGLGSDFANAIPISFGVGLLVAGLGMIL
;
A
#
# COMPACT_ATOMS: atom_id res chain seq x y z
N GLU A 1 -10.03 -1.85 1.75
CA GLU A 1 -9.49 -1.17 2.94
C GLU A 1 -9.40 0.35 2.73
N VAL A 2 -8.76 0.82 1.66
CA VAL A 2 -8.64 2.26 1.34
C VAL A 2 -10.02 2.93 1.27
N THR A 3 -10.96 2.35 0.53
CA THR A 3 -12.34 2.86 0.38
C THR A 3 -13.08 2.94 1.72
N ALA A 4 -12.87 1.96 2.61
CA ALA A 4 -13.48 1.96 3.94
C ALA A 4 -12.84 3.00 4.87
N THR A 5 -11.52 3.21 4.79
CA THR A 5 -10.81 4.24 5.56
C THR A 5 -11.22 5.64 5.11
N ILE A 6 -11.37 5.85 3.82
CA ILE A 6 -11.85 7.11 3.25
C ILE A 6 -13.29 7.38 3.70
N ARG A 7 -14.18 6.38 3.57
CA ARG A 7 -15.59 6.53 3.91
C ARG A 7 -15.86 6.71 5.41
N LYS A 8 -15.10 6.04 6.28
CA LYS A 8 -15.34 6.02 7.74
C LYS A 8 -14.37 6.86 8.57
N GLY A 9 -13.39 7.48 7.95
CA GLY A 9 -12.31 8.10 8.70
C GLY A 9 -12.05 9.57 8.42
N ILE A 10 -12.53 10.11 7.31
CA ILE A 10 -12.29 11.52 6.92
C ILE A 10 -13.48 12.40 7.24
N ILE A 11 -14.69 11.89 7.09
CA ILE A 11 -15.94 12.62 7.35
C ILE A 11 -16.61 12.01 8.59
N ASP A 12 -17.25 12.85 9.39
CA ASP A 12 -17.97 12.43 10.59
C ASP A 12 -19.12 11.48 10.21
N PRO A 13 -19.18 10.26 10.83
CA PRO A 13 -20.22 9.28 10.57
C PRO A 13 -21.64 9.78 10.87
N ASP A 14 -21.81 10.67 11.83
CA ASP A 14 -23.12 11.21 12.22
C ASP A 14 -23.69 12.10 11.10
N VAL A 15 -22.85 12.87 10.46
CA VAL A 15 -23.22 13.68 9.27
C VAL A 15 -23.57 12.77 8.09
N MET A 16 -22.85 11.65 7.93
CA MET A 16 -23.12 10.68 6.87
C MET A 16 -24.47 9.99 6.99
N SER A 17 -24.92 9.76 8.24
CA SER A 17 -26.21 9.10 8.49
C SER A 17 -27.41 10.05 8.41
N ALA A 18 -27.19 11.34 8.66
CA ALA A 18 -28.24 12.36 8.68
C ALA A 18 -28.78 12.70 7.27
N GLU A 19 -27.90 12.77 6.26
CA GLU A 19 -28.28 13.14 4.89
C GLU A 19 -27.62 12.23 3.83
N PRO A 20 -28.18 11.03 3.58
CA PRO A 20 -27.62 10.07 2.63
C PRO A 20 -27.48 10.60 1.19
N GLN A 21 -28.40 11.48 0.75
CA GLN A 21 -28.36 12.06 -0.59
C GLN A 21 -27.20 13.03 -0.75
N LEU A 22 -26.90 13.85 0.25
CA LEU A 22 -25.74 14.74 0.26
C LEU A 22 -24.45 13.96 0.13
N MET A 23 -24.37 12.80 0.79
CA MET A 23 -23.21 11.92 0.68
C MET A 23 -23.04 11.32 -0.72
N ILE A 24 -24.14 10.88 -1.34
CA ILE A 24 -24.09 10.33 -2.71
C ILE A 24 -23.59 11.41 -3.69
N TYR A 25 -24.16 12.59 -3.65
CA TYR A 25 -23.76 13.70 -4.53
C TYR A 25 -22.33 14.17 -4.23
N GLY A 26 -21.97 14.22 -2.96
CA GLY A 26 -20.63 14.61 -2.54
C GLY A 26 -19.55 13.62 -2.97
N MET A 27 -19.79 12.34 -2.80
CA MET A 27 -18.85 11.31 -3.27
C MET A 27 -18.76 11.29 -4.81
N LEU A 28 -19.88 11.50 -5.52
CA LEU A 28 -19.87 11.63 -6.97
C LEU A 28 -19.06 12.85 -7.42
N SER A 29 -19.28 14.00 -6.78
CA SER A 29 -18.52 15.23 -7.07
C SER A 29 -17.02 15.06 -6.79
N ALA A 30 -16.66 14.40 -5.69
CA ALA A 30 -15.27 14.11 -5.37
C ALA A 30 -14.62 13.17 -6.40
N LEU A 31 -15.33 12.15 -6.87
CA LEU A 31 -14.85 11.25 -7.93
C LEU A 31 -14.67 11.99 -9.25
N LEU A 32 -15.62 12.84 -9.63
CA LEU A 32 -15.54 13.66 -10.84
C LEU A 32 -14.36 14.65 -10.76
N ALA A 33 -14.19 15.32 -9.63
CA ALA A 33 -13.09 16.25 -9.42
C ALA A 33 -11.72 15.55 -9.50
N ALA A 34 -11.57 14.42 -8.79
CA ALA A 34 -10.35 13.62 -8.83
C ALA A 34 -10.08 13.05 -10.23
N GLY A 35 -11.11 12.52 -10.90
CA GLY A 35 -11.00 11.99 -12.26
C GLY A 35 -10.61 13.07 -13.27
N THR A 36 -11.24 14.23 -13.22
CA THR A 36 -10.90 15.38 -14.08
C THR A 36 -9.46 15.83 -13.84
N TRP A 37 -9.06 15.95 -12.59
CA TRP A 37 -7.68 16.31 -12.24
C TRP A 37 -6.67 15.28 -12.80
N LEU A 38 -6.94 14.00 -12.63
CA LEU A 38 -6.08 12.93 -13.14
C LEU A 38 -5.98 12.94 -14.67
N MET A 39 -7.08 13.21 -15.37
CA MET A 39 -7.07 13.36 -16.82
C MET A 39 -6.21 14.54 -17.27
N ILE A 40 -6.37 15.71 -16.64
CA ILE A 40 -5.57 16.90 -16.93
C ILE A 40 -4.09 16.63 -16.67
N ALA A 41 -3.76 16.04 -15.52
CA ALA A 41 -2.39 15.71 -15.15
C ALA A 41 -1.76 14.72 -16.14
N SER A 42 -2.49 13.67 -16.52
CA SER A 42 -2.02 12.69 -17.50
C SER A 42 -1.80 13.29 -18.87
N ALA A 43 -2.70 14.16 -19.34
CA ALA A 43 -2.56 14.84 -20.62
C ALA A 43 -1.31 15.77 -20.67
N ASN A 44 -0.90 16.30 -19.52
CA ASN A 44 0.28 17.15 -19.40
C ASN A 44 1.55 16.38 -18.99
N GLY A 45 1.48 15.05 -18.79
CA GLY A 45 2.61 14.24 -18.35
C GLY A 45 3.05 14.51 -16.91
N TRP A 46 2.16 15.04 -16.05
CA TRP A 46 2.47 15.30 -14.65
C TRP A 46 2.32 14.01 -13.83
N PRO A 47 3.37 13.60 -13.09
CA PRO A 47 3.29 12.45 -12.19
C PRO A 47 2.51 12.81 -10.93
N VAL A 48 1.24 12.42 -10.86
CA VAL A 48 0.36 12.67 -9.71
C VAL A 48 -0.12 11.36 -9.08
N SER A 49 -0.39 11.41 -7.78
CA SER A 49 -0.91 10.27 -7.03
C SER A 49 -2.44 10.26 -7.06
N THR A 50 -3.04 9.16 -7.52
CA THR A 50 -4.48 8.91 -7.49
C THR A 50 -5.04 8.99 -6.07
N THR A 51 -4.33 8.41 -5.10
CA THR A 51 -4.77 8.39 -3.69
C THR A 51 -4.79 9.79 -3.10
N HIS A 52 -3.76 10.60 -3.36
CA HIS A 52 -3.72 12.00 -2.91
C HIS A 52 -4.87 12.81 -3.51
N SER A 53 -5.13 12.63 -4.81
CA SER A 53 -6.20 13.32 -5.53
C SER A 53 -7.58 13.00 -4.96
N ILE A 54 -7.86 11.71 -4.69
CA ILE A 54 -9.15 11.29 -4.12
C ILE A 54 -9.30 11.79 -2.67
N VAL A 55 -8.27 11.67 -1.84
CA VAL A 55 -8.32 12.17 -0.45
C VAL A 55 -8.54 13.68 -0.45
N GLY A 56 -7.81 14.43 -1.27
CA GLY A 56 -7.99 15.88 -1.40
C GLY A 56 -9.39 16.27 -1.86
N ALA A 57 -9.95 15.56 -2.84
CA ALA A 57 -11.31 15.80 -3.34
C ALA A 57 -12.39 15.54 -2.28
N ILE A 58 -12.23 14.47 -1.47
CA ILE A 58 -13.17 14.16 -0.37
C ILE A 58 -13.07 15.17 0.75
N VAL A 59 -11.86 15.58 1.13
CA VAL A 59 -11.64 16.65 2.13
C VAL A 59 -12.23 17.97 1.62
N GLY A 60 -12.02 18.31 0.35
CA GLY A 60 -12.57 19.50 -0.28
C GLY A 60 -14.10 19.48 -0.30
N PHE A 61 -14.72 18.36 -0.68
CA PHE A 61 -16.18 18.21 -0.60
C PHE A 61 -16.68 18.38 0.84
N ALA A 62 -16.06 17.70 1.81
CA ALA A 62 -16.51 17.76 3.20
C ALA A 62 -16.41 19.19 3.77
N ALA A 63 -15.27 19.86 3.54
CA ALA A 63 -15.03 21.21 4.06
C ALA A 63 -15.93 22.29 3.43
N VAL A 64 -16.23 22.18 2.13
CA VAL A 64 -17.00 23.20 1.38
C VAL A 64 -18.49 22.83 1.29
N GLY A 65 -18.79 21.55 1.09
CA GLY A 65 -20.16 21.07 0.88
C GLY A 65 -20.93 20.79 2.18
N ILE A 66 -20.22 20.56 3.28
CA ILE A 66 -20.81 20.29 4.59
C ILE A 66 -20.40 21.40 5.58
N SER A 67 -19.22 21.24 6.16
CA SER A 67 -18.54 22.24 7.01
C SER A 67 -17.09 21.85 7.24
N VAL A 68 -16.25 22.80 7.62
CA VAL A 68 -14.85 22.55 7.99
C VAL A 68 -14.76 21.62 9.21
N ASP A 69 -15.74 21.70 10.11
CA ASP A 69 -15.78 20.89 11.34
C ASP A 69 -16.23 19.45 11.09
N ALA A 70 -16.87 19.17 9.96
CA ALA A 70 -17.22 17.80 9.55
C ALA A 70 -16.02 16.96 9.09
N VAL A 71 -14.84 17.59 8.96
CA VAL A 71 -13.60 16.92 8.56
C VAL A 71 -12.82 16.49 9.80
N HIS A 72 -12.51 15.20 9.89
CA HIS A 72 -11.62 14.69 10.91
C HIS A 72 -10.14 15.03 10.60
N TRP A 73 -9.74 16.27 10.92
CA TRP A 73 -8.40 16.82 10.62
C TRP A 73 -7.27 15.98 11.21
N GLY A 74 -7.47 15.36 12.39
CA GLY A 74 -6.50 14.45 12.98
C GLY A 74 -6.25 13.22 12.09
N LYS A 75 -7.30 12.69 11.45
CA LYS A 75 -7.18 11.57 10.51
C LYS A 75 -6.52 12.00 9.21
N VAL A 76 -6.89 13.17 8.69
CA VAL A 76 -6.24 13.76 7.51
C VAL A 76 -4.75 13.97 7.77
N GLY A 77 -4.39 14.52 8.93
CA GLY A 77 -2.99 14.69 9.34
C GLY A 77 -2.21 13.37 9.40
N THR A 78 -2.82 12.29 9.92
CA THR A 78 -2.22 10.96 9.93
C THR A 78 -1.99 10.43 8.50
N ILE A 79 -2.95 10.64 7.60
CA ILE A 79 -2.84 10.24 6.19
C ILE A 79 -1.69 11.01 5.53
N VAL A 80 -1.64 12.32 5.70
CA VAL A 80 -0.57 13.18 5.14
C VAL A 80 0.80 12.79 5.71
N ALA A 81 0.89 12.53 7.01
CA ALA A 81 2.13 12.06 7.63
C ALA A 81 2.60 10.73 7.02
N SER A 82 1.68 9.82 6.72
CA SER A 82 2.02 8.55 6.07
C SER A 82 2.61 8.72 4.67
N TRP A 83 2.27 9.79 3.96
CA TRP A 83 2.83 10.11 2.63
C TRP A 83 4.30 10.51 2.68
N VAL A 84 4.76 10.96 3.82
CA VAL A 84 6.19 11.28 4.07
C VAL A 84 6.90 10.07 4.67
N VAL A 85 6.32 9.47 5.70
CA VAL A 85 6.93 8.36 6.44
C VAL A 85 7.14 7.12 5.54
N SER A 86 6.12 6.78 4.72
CA SER A 86 6.21 5.57 3.89
C SER A 86 7.33 5.63 2.84
N PRO A 87 7.51 6.71 2.06
CA PRO A 87 8.64 6.81 1.14
C PRO A 87 10.01 6.82 1.84
N VAL A 88 10.10 7.48 3.00
CA VAL A 88 11.37 7.52 3.78
C VAL A 88 11.74 6.12 4.24
N LEU A 89 10.80 5.38 4.83
CA LEU A 89 11.05 4.00 5.27
C LEU A 89 11.37 3.08 4.09
N ALA A 90 10.58 3.14 3.01
CA ALA A 90 10.80 2.34 1.82
C ALA A 90 12.16 2.67 1.17
N GLY A 91 12.51 3.95 1.06
CA GLY A 91 13.78 4.41 0.54
C GLY A 91 14.98 3.94 1.38
N THR A 92 14.87 4.01 2.70
CA THR A 92 15.91 3.53 3.62
C THR A 92 16.15 2.03 3.49
N ILE A 93 15.06 1.23 3.46
CA ILE A 93 15.16 -0.23 3.29
C ILE A 93 15.73 -0.57 1.90
N SER A 94 15.22 0.08 0.85
CA SER A 94 15.70 -0.13 -0.52
C SER A 94 17.17 0.24 -0.68
N PHE A 95 17.61 1.34 -0.07
CA PHE A 95 19.01 1.76 -0.05
C PHE A 95 19.90 0.71 0.65
N GLY A 96 19.47 0.20 1.80
CA GLY A 96 20.20 -0.86 2.49
C GLY A 96 20.30 -2.15 1.65
N LEU A 97 19.20 -2.56 1.01
CA LEU A 97 19.20 -3.71 0.10
C LEU A 97 20.11 -3.45 -1.11
N PHE A 98 20.06 -2.28 -1.71
CA PHE A 98 20.91 -1.94 -2.85
C PHE A 98 22.39 -1.97 -2.48
N ILE A 99 22.77 -1.40 -1.33
CA ILE A 99 24.16 -1.47 -0.85
C ILE A 99 24.58 -2.92 -0.63
N SER A 100 23.72 -3.75 -0.07
CA SER A 100 24.04 -5.17 0.14
C SER A 100 24.27 -5.91 -1.19
N VAL A 101 23.40 -5.68 -2.20
CA VAL A 101 23.57 -6.24 -3.55
C VAL A 101 24.84 -5.70 -4.19
N LYS A 102 25.09 -4.41 -4.09
CA LYS A 102 26.28 -3.77 -4.66
C LYS A 102 27.55 -4.39 -4.10
N THR A 103 27.70 -4.37 -2.76
CA THR A 103 28.93 -4.85 -2.09
C THR A 103 29.13 -6.36 -2.19
N ILE A 104 28.06 -7.15 -2.12
CA ILE A 104 28.17 -8.61 -2.09
C ILE A 104 28.29 -9.19 -3.51
N ILE A 105 27.63 -8.57 -4.49
CA ILE A 105 27.52 -9.11 -5.85
C ILE A 105 28.30 -8.26 -6.84
N LEU A 106 27.93 -6.96 -6.98
CA LEU A 106 28.42 -6.13 -8.09
C LEU A 106 29.90 -5.76 -7.97
N ASP A 107 30.36 -5.44 -6.77
CA ASP A 107 31.76 -5.03 -6.50
C ASP A 107 32.70 -6.24 -6.26
N SER A 108 32.23 -7.48 -6.48
CA SER A 108 33.06 -8.68 -6.33
C SER A 108 33.91 -8.95 -7.58
N GLU A 109 35.01 -9.73 -7.43
CA GLU A 109 35.87 -10.12 -8.54
C GLU A 109 35.14 -10.94 -9.61
N ASP A 110 34.14 -11.73 -9.23
CA ASP A 110 33.26 -12.47 -10.14
C ASP A 110 31.79 -12.23 -9.79
N PRO A 111 31.18 -11.16 -10.32
CA PRO A 111 29.78 -10.82 -10.06
C PRO A 111 28.80 -11.91 -10.49
N PHE A 112 29.10 -12.67 -11.53
CA PHE A 112 28.22 -13.71 -12.05
C PHE A 112 28.12 -14.90 -11.08
N GLN A 113 29.23 -15.38 -10.58
CA GLN A 113 29.25 -16.47 -9.60
C GLN A 113 28.63 -16.04 -8.27
N ARG A 114 28.89 -14.80 -7.87
CA ARG A 114 28.26 -14.21 -6.67
C ARG A 114 26.75 -14.07 -6.86
N ALA A 115 26.30 -13.63 -8.01
CA ALA A 115 24.88 -13.52 -8.34
C ALA A 115 24.17 -14.87 -8.21
N LYS A 116 24.72 -15.94 -8.83
CA LYS A 116 24.16 -17.30 -8.71
C LYS A 116 24.00 -17.76 -7.26
N LYS A 117 24.93 -17.38 -6.39
CA LYS A 117 24.90 -17.78 -4.98
C LYS A 117 23.92 -16.97 -4.13
N TYR A 118 23.80 -15.66 -4.37
CA TYR A 118 23.07 -14.75 -3.48
C TYR A 118 21.69 -14.34 -4.02
N ILE A 119 21.44 -14.36 -5.34
CA ILE A 119 20.13 -14.03 -5.91
C ILE A 119 19.01 -14.89 -5.30
N PRO A 120 19.13 -16.20 -5.10
CA PRO A 120 18.08 -17.00 -4.47
C PRO A 120 17.66 -16.48 -3.09
N ILE A 121 18.58 -15.91 -2.32
CA ILE A 121 18.30 -15.33 -0.99
C ILE A 121 17.44 -14.07 -1.15
N TYR A 122 17.78 -13.18 -2.08
CA TYR A 122 16.97 -11.98 -2.36
C TYR A 122 15.60 -12.36 -2.93
N MET A 123 15.53 -13.35 -3.78
CA MET A 123 14.27 -13.88 -4.30
C MET A 123 13.39 -14.48 -3.19
N TRP A 124 14.00 -15.19 -2.24
CA TRP A 124 13.30 -15.65 -1.06
C TRP A 124 12.69 -14.49 -0.25
N MET A 125 13.49 -13.45 0.02
CA MET A 125 13.02 -12.27 0.75
C MET A 125 11.83 -11.60 0.06
N VAL A 126 11.91 -11.43 -1.27
CA VAL A 126 10.83 -10.84 -2.06
C VAL A 126 9.58 -11.73 -2.05
N GLY A 127 9.73 -13.03 -2.28
CA GLY A 127 8.63 -14.00 -2.25
C GLY A 127 7.96 -14.06 -0.88
N PHE A 128 8.74 -14.07 0.20
CA PHE A 128 8.25 -14.01 1.57
C PHE A 128 7.44 -12.73 1.84
N MET A 129 8.00 -11.57 1.50
CA MET A 129 7.34 -10.28 1.75
C MET A 129 6.05 -10.11 0.94
N ILE A 130 6.06 -10.46 -0.34
CA ILE A 130 4.86 -10.37 -1.19
C ILE A 130 3.78 -11.30 -0.66
N SER A 131 4.12 -12.55 -0.33
CA SER A 131 3.18 -13.52 0.22
C SER A 131 2.60 -13.04 1.55
N MET A 132 3.44 -12.53 2.46
CA MET A 132 3.02 -12.00 3.75
C MET A 132 2.01 -10.84 3.61
N VAL A 133 2.30 -9.88 2.74
CA VAL A 133 1.38 -8.74 2.48
C VAL A 133 0.08 -9.23 1.83
N THR A 134 0.16 -10.18 0.90
CA THR A 134 -1.02 -10.75 0.23
C THR A 134 -1.93 -11.48 1.22
N LEU A 135 -1.36 -12.32 2.09
CA LEU A 135 -2.13 -13.05 3.11
C LEU A 135 -2.76 -12.11 4.14
N LEU A 136 -2.00 -11.15 4.66
CA LEU A 136 -2.49 -10.27 5.73
C LEU A 136 -3.44 -9.17 5.26
N LYS A 137 -3.29 -8.69 4.03
CA LYS A 137 -4.08 -7.56 3.53
C LYS A 137 -4.87 -7.86 2.27
N GLY A 138 -4.30 -8.61 1.33
CA GLY A 138 -4.94 -8.89 0.05
C GLY A 138 -6.11 -9.86 0.18
N LEU A 139 -5.95 -10.90 0.97
CA LEU A 139 -6.94 -11.97 1.13
C LEU A 139 -7.86 -11.80 2.35
N LYS A 140 -7.81 -10.66 3.04
CA LYS A 140 -8.62 -10.39 4.24
C LYS A 140 -10.14 -10.44 3.99
N HIS A 141 -10.58 -10.36 2.74
CA HIS A 141 -11.99 -10.46 2.35
C HIS A 141 -12.35 -11.80 1.71
N VAL A 142 -11.39 -12.69 1.60
CA VAL A 142 -11.60 -14.06 1.12
C VAL A 142 -11.49 -14.96 2.35
N ASP A 143 -12.59 -15.60 2.73
CA ASP A 143 -12.63 -16.59 3.83
C ASP A 143 -11.82 -17.84 3.45
N LEU A 144 -10.52 -17.65 3.27
CA LEU A 144 -9.58 -18.75 3.21
C LEU A 144 -9.34 -19.17 4.67
N ASN A 145 -9.95 -20.27 5.08
CA ASN A 145 -9.66 -20.93 6.35
C ASN A 145 -8.22 -21.49 6.34
N LEU A 146 -7.23 -20.58 6.32
CA LEU A 146 -5.81 -20.89 6.43
C LEU A 146 -5.39 -20.97 7.91
N ASP A 147 -6.26 -21.55 8.74
CA ASP A 147 -5.95 -21.70 10.16
C ASP A 147 -5.06 -22.93 10.36
N LEU A 148 -3.79 -22.66 10.62
CA LEU A 148 -2.80 -23.67 11.02
C LEU A 148 -2.80 -23.96 12.54
N GLY A 149 -3.79 -23.41 13.26
CA GLY A 149 -3.92 -23.57 14.70
C GLY A 149 -2.92 -22.72 15.51
N LEU A 150 -2.29 -21.68 14.91
CA LEU A 150 -1.30 -20.83 15.59
C LEU A 150 -1.93 -19.60 16.27
N GLY A 151 -3.25 -19.53 16.34
CA GLY A 151 -4.01 -18.58 17.17
C GLY A 151 -4.13 -17.14 16.64
N SER A 152 -3.39 -16.76 15.58
CA SER A 152 -3.56 -15.43 14.95
C SER A 152 -3.27 -15.50 13.44
N ASP A 153 -3.94 -14.63 12.67
CA ASP A 153 -3.74 -14.51 11.22
C ASP A 153 -2.26 -14.24 10.86
N PHE A 154 -1.59 -13.45 11.69
CA PHE A 154 -0.18 -13.14 11.52
C PHE A 154 0.70 -14.38 11.72
N ALA A 155 0.47 -15.15 12.78
CA ALA A 155 1.22 -16.36 13.06
C ALA A 155 0.99 -17.44 11.99
N ASN A 156 -0.23 -17.56 11.47
CA ASN A 156 -0.56 -18.49 10.37
C ASN A 156 0.07 -18.06 9.03
N ALA A 157 0.22 -16.75 8.78
CA ALA A 157 0.81 -16.22 7.55
C ALA A 157 2.32 -16.47 7.44
N ILE A 158 3.05 -16.51 8.57
CA ILE A 158 4.52 -16.68 8.56
C ILE A 158 4.97 -17.98 7.88
N PRO A 159 4.52 -19.19 8.29
CA PRO A 159 4.99 -20.43 7.70
C PRO A 159 4.59 -20.57 6.22
N ILE A 160 3.40 -20.09 5.86
CA ILE A 160 2.94 -20.09 4.47
C ILE A 160 3.83 -19.18 3.61
N SER A 161 4.09 -17.97 4.08
CA SER A 161 4.95 -17.02 3.38
C SER A 161 6.39 -17.49 3.29
N PHE A 162 6.87 -18.17 4.33
CA PHE A 162 8.19 -18.80 4.32
C PHE A 162 8.29 -19.88 3.24
N GLY A 163 7.29 -20.74 3.15
CA GLY A 163 7.20 -21.78 2.12
C GLY A 163 7.16 -21.21 0.70
N VAL A 164 6.34 -20.18 0.47
CA VAL A 164 6.30 -19.48 -0.82
C VAL A 164 7.64 -18.84 -1.15
N GLY A 165 8.31 -18.22 -0.19
CA GLY A 165 9.66 -17.69 -0.36
C GLY A 165 10.66 -18.76 -0.79
N LEU A 166 10.62 -19.95 -0.18
CA LEU A 166 11.48 -21.09 -0.57
C LEU A 166 11.20 -21.56 -2.00
N LEU A 167 9.93 -21.61 -2.42
CA LEU A 167 9.59 -21.96 -3.81
C LEU A 167 10.16 -20.94 -4.80
N VAL A 168 10.03 -19.65 -4.50
CA VAL A 168 10.58 -18.57 -5.33
C VAL A 168 12.11 -18.62 -5.38
N ALA A 169 12.77 -18.91 -4.25
CA ALA A 169 14.21 -19.10 -4.21
C ALA A 169 14.65 -20.32 -5.02
N GLY A 170 13.90 -21.42 -4.96
CA GLY A 170 14.15 -22.63 -5.75
C GLY A 170 14.09 -22.36 -7.26
N LEU A 171 13.13 -21.56 -7.71
CA LEU A 171 13.09 -21.10 -9.10
C LEU A 171 14.32 -20.26 -9.48
N GLY A 172 14.80 -19.42 -8.56
CA GLY A 172 16.02 -18.62 -8.76
C GLY A 172 17.33 -19.43 -8.78
N MET A 173 17.32 -20.68 -8.32
CA MET A 173 18.47 -21.59 -8.44
C MET A 173 18.52 -22.33 -9.79
N ILE A 174 17.41 -22.38 -10.51
CA ILE A 174 17.29 -23.07 -11.80
C ILE A 174 17.61 -22.10 -12.97
N LEU A 175 17.37 -20.82 -12.76
CA LEU A 175 17.67 -19.75 -13.72
C LEU A 175 19.13 -19.33 -13.65
#